data_bfa4dc33826c3ecef4241df1a613cf5a
#
_entry.id   bfa4dc33826c3ecef4241df1a613cf5a
#
_cell.length_a   1.000
_cell.length_b   1.000
_cell.length_c   1.000
_cell.angle_alpha   90.00
_cell.angle_beta   90.00
_cell.angle_gamma   90.00
#
_symmetry.space_group_name_H-M   'P 1'
#
loop_
_entity.id
_entity.type
_entity.pdbx_description
1 polymer ?
#
loop_
_entity_poly.entity_id
_entity_poly.type
_entity_poly.pdbx_seq_one_letter_code
_entity_poly.pdbx_strand_id
1 'polypeptide(L)'
;MTMKFTPPTPQERQSILNEYGEKYDRRIREKLCEHLSGLSRSRRWVLENEGKFPKRVPLGRNSVSWLLSDILWWVRNPPTVENVNNPYSRKPVN
;
A
#
# COMPACT_ATOMS: atom_id res chain seq x y z
N MET A 1 4.52 -4.23 -18.86
CA MET A 1 3.29 -3.59 -18.38
C MET A 1 3.25 -3.65 -16.86
N THR A 2 2.93 -2.55 -16.23
CA THR A 2 2.85 -2.52 -14.78
C THR A 2 1.40 -2.69 -14.35
N MET A 3 1.21 -3.42 -13.27
CA MET A 3 -0.12 -3.61 -12.72
C MET A 3 -0.44 -2.46 -11.78
N LYS A 4 -1.71 -2.12 -11.71
CA LYS A 4 -2.16 -1.09 -10.81
C LYS A 4 -2.69 -1.73 -9.54
N PHE A 5 -2.70 -0.94 -8.48
CA PHE A 5 -3.27 -1.41 -7.22
C PHE A 5 -4.79 -1.54 -7.35
N THR A 6 -5.30 -2.68 -6.93
CA THR A 6 -6.73 -2.93 -6.89
C THR A 6 -7.16 -3.06 -5.44
N PRO A 7 -8.10 -2.23 -4.99
CA PRO A 7 -8.55 -2.31 -3.60
C PRO A 7 -9.11 -3.68 -3.27
N PRO A 8 -8.94 -4.13 -2.04
CA PRO A 8 -9.48 -5.44 -1.66
C PRO A 8 -11.00 -5.44 -1.60
N THR A 9 -11.56 -6.61 -1.84
CA THR A 9 -13.00 -6.82 -1.66
C THR A 9 -13.32 -6.82 -0.17
N PRO A 10 -14.61 -6.74 0.20
CA PRO A 10 -14.96 -6.80 1.63
C PRO A 10 -14.45 -8.05 2.33
N GLN A 11 -14.48 -9.19 1.66
CA GLN A 11 -13.95 -10.41 2.26
C GLN A 11 -12.44 -10.34 2.41
N GLU A 12 -11.76 -9.78 1.42
CA GLU A 12 -10.32 -9.64 1.48
C GLU A 12 -9.92 -8.66 2.57
N ARG A 13 -10.68 -7.60 2.76
CA ARG A 13 -10.41 -6.65 3.84
C ARG A 13 -10.51 -7.34 5.20
N GLN A 14 -11.55 -8.13 5.39
CA GLN A 14 -11.72 -8.85 6.64
C GLN A 14 -10.58 -9.83 6.86
N SER A 15 -10.19 -10.52 5.82
CA SER A 15 -9.12 -11.50 5.90
C SER A 15 -7.78 -10.85 6.26
N ILE A 16 -7.44 -9.74 5.61
CA ILE A 16 -6.15 -9.10 5.87
C ILE A 16 -6.12 -8.47 7.27
N LEU A 17 -7.22 -7.92 7.71
CA LEU A 17 -7.30 -7.38 9.05
C LEU A 17 -7.10 -8.48 10.08
N ASN A 18 -7.74 -9.63 9.86
CA ASN A 18 -7.59 -10.76 10.76
C ASN A 18 -6.15 -11.25 10.82
N GLU A 19 -5.48 -11.30 9.67
CA GLU A 19 -4.09 -11.74 9.63
C GLU A 19 -3.18 -10.86 10.48
N TYR A 20 -3.47 -9.58 10.54
CA TYR A 20 -2.65 -8.64 11.29
C TYR A 20 -3.17 -8.42 12.71
N GLY A 21 -4.19 -9.17 13.10
CA GLY A 21 -4.74 -9.05 14.45
C GLY A 21 -5.51 -7.76 14.68
N GLU A 22 -5.99 -7.15 13.61
CA GLU A 22 -6.75 -5.92 13.72
C GLU A 22 -8.23 -6.25 13.80
N LYS A 23 -8.87 -5.71 14.82
CA LYS A 23 -10.27 -6.00 15.05
C LYS A 23 -11.18 -5.22 14.11
N TYR A 24 -10.81 -3.99 13.83
CA TYR A 24 -11.62 -3.10 13.00
C TYR A 24 -10.75 -2.39 12.00
N ASP A 25 -11.34 -2.08 10.84
CA ASP A 25 -10.69 -1.19 9.89
C ASP A 25 -10.75 0.23 10.44
N ARG A 26 -9.82 1.06 10.00
CA ARG A 26 -9.80 2.45 10.44
C ARG A 26 -8.96 3.28 9.48
N ARG A 27 -9.09 4.58 9.60
CA ARG A 27 -8.28 5.49 8.83
C ARG A 27 -6.95 5.70 9.53
N ILE A 28 -5.88 5.63 8.77
CA ILE A 28 -4.55 5.87 9.33
C ILE A 28 -3.95 7.10 8.67
N ARG A 29 -3.02 7.71 9.38
CA ARG A 29 -2.41 8.95 8.97
C ARG A 29 -1.01 8.69 8.45
N GLU A 30 -0.34 9.79 8.09
CA GLU A 30 0.94 9.75 7.40
C GLU A 30 1.99 8.90 8.12
N LYS A 31 2.14 9.11 9.41
CA LYS A 31 3.21 8.46 10.15
C LYS A 31 3.05 6.94 10.15
N LEU A 32 1.85 6.48 10.40
CA LEU A 32 1.60 5.03 10.42
C LEU A 32 1.66 4.46 9.01
N CYS A 33 1.19 5.21 8.03
CA CYS A 33 1.27 4.77 6.65
C CYS A 33 2.72 4.56 6.23
N GLU A 34 3.59 5.48 6.59
CA GLU A 34 5.01 5.35 6.30
C GLU A 34 5.59 4.14 7.00
N HIS A 35 5.22 3.96 8.26
CA HIS A 35 5.73 2.84 9.04
C HIS A 35 5.31 1.49 8.45
N LEU A 36 4.05 1.37 8.10
CA LEU A 36 3.53 0.10 7.59
C LEU A 36 4.01 -0.21 6.18
N SER A 37 4.07 0.80 5.32
CA SER A 37 4.45 0.58 3.94
C SER A 37 5.97 0.49 3.75
N GLY A 38 6.72 1.10 4.67
CA GLY A 38 8.17 1.14 4.52
C GLY A 38 8.64 2.13 3.47
N LEU A 39 7.75 2.99 2.98
CA LEU A 39 8.09 3.91 1.91
C LEU A 39 7.99 5.34 2.40
N SER A 40 8.92 6.18 1.93
CA SER A 40 8.89 7.59 2.25
C SER A 40 7.67 8.26 1.64
N ARG A 41 7.35 9.44 2.14
CA ARG A 41 6.21 10.20 1.66
C ARG A 41 6.32 10.48 0.16
N SER A 42 7.49 10.92 -0.30
CA SER A 42 7.66 11.23 -1.71
C SER A 42 7.58 10.00 -2.58
N ARG A 43 8.11 8.88 -2.12
CA ARG A 43 8.02 7.64 -2.89
C ARG A 43 6.58 7.17 -3.01
N ARG A 44 5.82 7.24 -1.92
CA ARG A 44 4.41 6.86 -1.95
C ARG A 44 3.62 7.75 -2.90
N TRP A 45 3.95 9.05 -2.92
CA TRP A 45 3.26 9.97 -3.81
C TRP A 45 3.48 9.62 -5.27
N VAL A 46 4.72 9.26 -5.62
CA VAL A 46 5.02 8.82 -6.99
C VAL A 46 4.22 7.57 -7.35
N LEU A 47 4.21 6.58 -6.47
CA LEU A 47 3.49 5.35 -6.74
C LEU A 47 1.99 5.58 -6.81
N GLU A 48 1.47 6.45 -5.98
CA GLU A 48 0.05 6.77 -6.02
C GLU A 48 -0.33 7.40 -7.35
N ASN A 49 0.50 8.30 -7.86
CA ASN A 49 0.24 8.92 -9.15
C ASN A 49 0.30 7.92 -10.30
N GLU A 50 1.07 6.87 -10.12
CA GLU A 50 1.15 5.81 -11.12
C GLU A 50 0.05 4.76 -10.95
N GLY A 51 -0.79 4.92 -9.94
CA GLY A 51 -1.84 3.95 -9.68
C GLY A 51 -1.38 2.68 -9.00
N LYS A 52 -0.20 2.71 -8.39
CA LYS A 52 0.40 1.52 -7.78
C LYS A 52 0.35 1.52 -6.27
N PHE A 53 -0.25 2.52 -5.69
CA PHE A 53 -0.36 2.63 -4.24
C PHE A 53 -1.76 3.12 -3.90
N PRO A 54 -2.33 2.70 -2.76
CA PRO A 54 -3.67 3.15 -2.39
C PRO A 54 -3.77 4.67 -2.38
N LYS A 55 -4.87 5.17 -2.93
CA LYS A 55 -5.04 6.60 -3.08
C LYS A 55 -5.38 7.24 -1.74
N ARG A 56 -4.74 8.35 -1.45
CA ARG A 56 -5.01 9.08 -0.22
C ARG A 56 -6.39 9.72 -0.25
N VAL A 57 -6.99 9.84 0.90
CA VAL A 57 -8.28 10.50 1.04
C VAL A 57 -8.10 11.70 1.96
N PRO A 58 -8.39 12.91 1.48
CA PRO A 58 -8.23 14.08 2.34
C PRO A 58 -9.26 14.08 3.46
N LEU A 59 -8.82 14.45 4.64
CA LEU A 59 -9.69 14.62 5.80
C LEU A 59 -9.92 16.08 6.11
N GLY A 60 -9.14 16.97 5.52
CA GLY A 60 -9.21 18.38 5.74
C GLY A 60 -8.14 19.06 4.95
N ARG A 61 -7.87 20.32 5.29
CA ARG A 61 -6.98 21.14 4.49
C ARG A 61 -5.57 20.53 4.36
N ASN A 62 -5.01 20.09 5.47
CA ASN A 62 -3.64 19.55 5.47
C ASN A 62 -3.58 18.15 6.01
N SER A 63 -4.68 17.41 5.89
CA SER A 63 -4.76 16.08 6.47
C SER A 63 -5.20 15.08 5.43
N VAL A 64 -4.45 14.01 5.30
CA VAL A 64 -4.80 12.91 4.41
C VAL A 64 -4.79 11.61 5.20
N SER A 65 -5.48 10.63 4.66
CA SER A 65 -5.61 9.34 5.33
C SER A 65 -5.70 8.22 4.32
N TRP A 66 -5.54 7.02 4.82
CA TRP A 66 -5.73 5.78 4.05
C TRP A 66 -6.48 4.82 4.94
N LEU A 67 -7.26 3.92 4.33
CA LEU A 67 -7.84 2.83 5.10
C LEU A 67 -6.73 1.86 5.49
N LEU A 68 -6.76 1.42 6.72
CA LEU A 68 -5.76 0.46 7.20
C LEU A 68 -5.75 -0.79 6.32
N SER A 69 -6.92 -1.32 6.00
CA SER A 69 -7.00 -2.53 5.18
C SER A 69 -6.41 -2.33 3.79
N ASP A 70 -6.54 -1.12 3.23
CA ASP A 70 -5.91 -0.84 1.93
C ASP A 70 -4.39 -0.96 2.03
N ILE A 71 -3.81 -0.38 3.08
CA ILE A 71 -2.36 -0.38 3.22
C ILE A 71 -1.86 -1.80 3.52
N LEU A 72 -2.54 -2.51 4.41
CA LEU A 72 -2.14 -3.87 4.73
C LEU A 72 -2.25 -4.77 3.51
N TRP A 73 -3.30 -4.59 2.73
CA TRP A 73 -3.47 -5.37 1.50
C TRP A 73 -2.34 -5.06 0.51
N TRP A 74 -1.99 -3.78 0.39
CA TRP A 74 -0.90 -3.39 -0.50
C TRP A 74 0.42 -4.02 -0.04
N VAL A 75 0.66 -4.05 1.26
CA VAL A 75 1.89 -4.63 1.79
C VAL A 75 2.00 -6.11 1.43
N ARG A 76 0.88 -6.81 1.50
CA ARG A 76 0.87 -8.25 1.21
C ARG A 76 0.80 -8.55 -0.28
N ASN A 77 0.18 -7.67 -1.04
CA ASN A 77 -0.07 -7.90 -2.45
C ASN A 77 0.31 -6.67 -3.28
N PRO A 78 1.56 -6.25 -3.24
CA PRO A 78 1.95 -5.05 -3.99
C PRO A 78 1.88 -5.33 -5.48
N PRO A 79 1.52 -4.32 -6.27
CA PRO A 79 1.53 -4.50 -7.71
C PRO A 79 2.94 -4.82 -8.20
N THR A 80 3.03 -5.76 -9.12
CA THR A 80 4.31 -6.12 -9.67
C THR A 80 4.70 -5.13 -10.76
N VAL A 81 6.01 -4.98 -10.94
CA VAL A 81 6.56 -4.14 -11.97
C VAL A 81 7.40 -5.03 -12.85
N GLU A 82 7.05 -5.04 -14.12
CA GLU A 82 7.77 -5.86 -15.09
C GLU A 82 9.02 -5.16 -15.56
N ASN A 83 10.01 -5.94 -15.91
CA ASN A 83 11.25 -5.43 -16.52
C ASN A 83 11.95 -4.40 -15.67
N VAL A 84 12.00 -4.67 -14.42
CA VAL A 84 12.69 -3.76 -13.54
C VAL A 84 14.17 -4.04 -13.62
N ASN A 85 14.90 -3.04 -13.99
CA ASN A 85 16.34 -3.14 -14.05
C ASN A 85 16.92 -2.82 -12.68
N ASN A 86 16.46 -3.53 -11.72
CA ASN A 86 16.81 -3.31 -10.33
C ASN A 86 17.49 -4.55 -9.80
N PRO A 87 18.73 -4.46 -9.34
CA PRO A 87 19.42 -5.66 -8.86
C PRO A 87 18.71 -6.35 -7.71
N TYR A 88 17.93 -5.62 -6.94
CA TYR A 88 17.23 -6.22 -5.81
C TYR A 88 16.00 -6.99 -6.22
N SER A 89 15.51 -6.81 -7.44
CA SER A 89 14.35 -7.54 -7.90
C SER A 89 14.73 -8.83 -8.59
N ARG A 90 16.01 -9.05 -8.81
CA ARG A 90 16.46 -10.29 -9.38
C ARG A 90 16.57 -11.34 -8.31
N LYS A 91 16.37 -12.57 -8.70
CA LYS A 91 16.65 -13.64 -7.79
C LYS A 91 18.13 -13.70 -7.53
N PRO A 92 18.51 -13.94 -6.31
CA PRO A 92 19.92 -14.07 -6.02
C PRO A 92 20.47 -15.21 -6.84
N VAL A 93 21.58 -14.93 -7.36
CA VAL A 93 22.31 -15.95 -8.08
C VAL A 93 23.19 -16.60 -7.07
N ASN A 94 22.86 -17.65 -6.70
CA ASN A 94 23.73 -18.20 -5.72
C ASN A 94 24.09 -19.51 -5.98
#